data_a33d00a2e3a2575a0e92414af42bbe37
#
_entry.id   a33d00a2e3a2575a0e92414af42bbe37
#
_cell.length_a   1.000
_cell.length_b   1.000
_cell.length_c   1.000
_cell.angle_alpha   90.00
_cell.angle_beta   90.00
_cell.angle_gamma   90.00
#
_symmetry.space_group_name_H-M   'P 1'
#
loop_
_entity.id
_entity.type
_entity.pdbx_description
1 polymer ?
#
loop_
_entity_poly.entity_id
_entity_poly.type
_entity_poly.pdbx_seq_one_letter_code
_entity_poly.pdbx_strand_id
1 'polypeptide(L)'
;MRRCFGGKCLWRGSNTVAAWRLSAAPRVPRDVSTGLACVDVLVPLQWDHADMSSHKLTVVRSSSVHRMTREDQESGACMHVMRGHYVRVEDLRLLETPWSTWNTVARARLLALHDSGKGDRVFVGASSIVARGIPLWEANPDVFVWARTRRGSKSLRAVRAAGTLVPAVSVRWSVAPPHATELQTVGGVRVEGIADAAVRMACRSEYLSAFVAICMVLNRQSRFSVFSQAESRERANDVREAMLGRLAALRQREDNVPFQRAETIIGAADPGCDNPAEAALLWVIKSVSAFDVVTQHEIVINGRRYFADIAIPELMIIFEFDGIGKLGTNEADFARAKREWIARDNDLRAAGWKTYRVSWPDYEDLAWLRSWVIERVGLRQSSIPASAQGLWVKPTKACDGPDRRFHVTWSQWDAREQHAR
;
A
#
# COMPACT_ATOMS: atom_id res chain seq x y z
N MET A 1 10.01 8.75 60.01
CA MET A 1 11.45 8.69 60.40
C MET A 1 12.25 8.54 59.11
N ARG A 2 12.95 9.60 58.72
CA ARG A 2 14.41 9.66 58.38
C ARG A 2 14.86 8.72 57.26
N ARG A 3 15.63 9.09 56.21
CA ARG A 3 16.38 10.31 55.79
C ARG A 3 16.79 10.15 54.33
N CYS A 4 16.96 11.27 53.66
CA CYS A 4 17.62 11.48 52.37
C CYS A 4 19.10 11.04 52.31
N PHE A 5 19.56 10.79 51.05
CA PHE A 5 20.89 11.15 50.49
C PHE A 5 20.75 10.87 48.98
N GLY A 6 20.97 11.70 48.00
CA GLY A 6 21.92 12.80 47.83
C GLY A 6 23.11 12.30 46.99
N GLY A 7 23.06 12.42 45.66
CA GLY A 7 24.21 12.08 44.83
C GLY A 7 24.07 12.68 43.42
N LYS A 8 24.55 13.92 43.21
CA LYS A 8 24.77 14.54 41.90
C LYS A 8 26.00 13.93 41.24
N CYS A 9 25.89 13.43 40.04
CA CYS A 9 27.01 13.24 39.13
C CYS A 9 26.93 14.24 37.98
N LEU A 10 27.82 15.19 38.00
CA LEU A 10 28.16 16.12 36.93
C LEU A 10 29.02 15.38 35.91
N TRP A 11 28.59 15.29 34.66
CA TRP A 11 29.47 15.01 33.54
C TRP A 11 29.71 16.28 32.75
N ARG A 12 30.99 16.75 32.74
CA ARG A 12 31.46 17.83 31.87
C ARG A 12 31.85 17.20 30.52
N GLY A 13 31.24 17.70 29.46
CA GLY A 13 31.62 17.40 28.10
C GLY A 13 32.83 18.20 27.66
N SER A 14 33.66 17.62 26.84
CA SER A 14 34.67 18.32 26.04
C SER A 14 34.26 18.32 24.59
N ASN A 15 34.01 19.52 24.05
CA ASN A 15 33.84 19.80 22.62
C ASN A 15 35.15 19.52 21.89
N THR A 16 35.11 18.71 20.83
CA THR A 16 36.08 18.77 19.73
C THR A 16 35.35 18.71 18.42
N VAL A 17 35.24 19.88 17.80
CA VAL A 17 34.76 20.07 16.44
C VAL A 17 35.92 19.76 15.51
N ALA A 18 35.82 18.67 14.77
CA ALA A 18 36.77 18.37 13.67
C ALA A 18 36.14 18.90 12.36
N ALA A 19 36.71 20.00 11.87
CA ALA A 19 36.40 20.56 10.56
C ALA A 19 37.07 19.69 9.48
N TRP A 20 36.26 19.06 8.62
CA TRP A 20 36.73 18.43 7.38
C TRP A 20 36.74 19.45 6.24
N ARG A 21 37.94 19.72 5.73
CA ARG A 21 38.14 20.56 4.55
C ARG A 21 37.70 19.80 3.30
N LEU A 22 36.87 20.44 2.49
CA LEU A 22 36.55 20.05 1.13
C LEU A 22 37.83 20.05 0.27
N SER A 23 38.22 18.91 -0.23
CA SER A 23 39.23 18.80 -1.28
C SER A 23 38.53 18.64 -2.64
N ALA A 24 39.00 19.41 -3.60
CA ALA A 24 38.45 19.57 -4.94
C ALA A 24 38.41 18.23 -5.71
N ALA A 25 37.27 18.02 -6.41
CA ALA A 25 37.10 16.96 -7.39
C ALA A 25 37.98 17.17 -8.63
N PRO A 26 38.55 16.11 -9.22
CA PRO A 26 39.24 16.21 -10.49
C PRO A 26 38.23 16.31 -11.67
N ARG A 27 38.54 17.20 -12.61
CA ARG A 27 37.84 17.37 -13.87
C ARG A 27 38.02 16.12 -14.75
N VAL A 28 36.93 15.51 -15.19
CA VAL A 28 36.89 14.45 -16.19
C VAL A 28 36.92 15.07 -17.60
N PRO A 29 37.73 14.59 -18.54
CA PRO A 29 37.74 15.07 -19.92
C PRO A 29 36.45 14.63 -20.67
N ARG A 30 35.91 15.55 -21.46
CA ARG A 30 34.92 15.23 -22.51
C ARG A 30 35.68 14.63 -23.69
N ASP A 31 35.32 13.46 -24.06
CA ASP A 31 35.21 12.85 -25.38
C ASP A 31 35.45 11.35 -25.30
N VAL A 32 34.37 10.59 -25.54
CA VAL A 32 34.39 9.39 -26.40
C VAL A 32 32.94 9.04 -26.71
N SER A 33 32.53 9.26 -27.95
CA SER A 33 31.35 8.68 -28.58
C SER A 33 31.59 7.19 -28.75
N THR A 34 30.92 6.35 -27.93
CA THR A 34 30.81 4.92 -28.20
C THR A 34 29.40 4.47 -27.85
N GLY A 35 28.81 3.73 -28.81
CA GLY A 35 27.46 3.24 -28.91
C GLY A 35 26.83 2.78 -27.58
N LEU A 36 25.69 3.36 -27.29
CA LEU A 36 24.72 2.83 -26.32
C LEU A 36 24.23 1.48 -26.86
N ALA A 37 24.82 0.40 -26.37
CA ALA A 37 24.15 -0.89 -26.40
C ALA A 37 22.88 -0.74 -25.56
N CYS A 38 21.70 -0.96 -26.16
CA CYS A 38 20.46 -1.13 -25.45
C CYS A 38 20.64 -2.24 -24.44
N VAL A 39 20.77 -1.89 -23.17
CA VAL A 39 20.64 -2.83 -22.08
C VAL A 39 19.15 -3.10 -21.99
N ASP A 40 18.71 -4.30 -22.40
CA ASP A 40 17.36 -4.78 -22.17
C ASP A 40 17.13 -4.86 -20.66
N VAL A 41 16.62 -3.78 -20.09
CA VAL A 41 16.16 -3.72 -18.71
C VAL A 41 14.78 -4.38 -18.72
N LEU A 42 14.69 -5.60 -18.22
CA LEU A 42 13.42 -6.24 -17.88
C LEU A 42 12.76 -5.42 -16.77
N VAL A 43 11.96 -4.46 -17.19
CA VAL A 43 11.12 -3.66 -16.31
C VAL A 43 10.03 -4.61 -15.79
N PRO A 44 9.93 -4.87 -14.46
CA PRO A 44 8.68 -5.36 -13.91
C PRO A 44 7.59 -4.41 -14.40
N LEU A 45 6.47 -4.92 -14.87
CA LEU A 45 5.31 -4.10 -15.26
C LEU A 45 5.02 -3.14 -14.10
N GLN A 46 5.65 -1.98 -14.14
CA GLN A 46 5.31 -0.87 -13.28
C GLN A 46 3.84 -0.61 -13.55
N TRP A 47 3.05 -0.73 -12.49
CA TRP A 47 1.68 -0.25 -12.54
C TRP A 47 1.76 1.18 -13.05
N ASP A 48 1.27 1.41 -14.26
CA ASP A 48 1.27 2.73 -14.88
C ASP A 48 0.68 3.70 -13.86
N HIS A 49 1.56 4.49 -13.24
CA HIS A 49 1.22 5.54 -12.30
C HIS A 49 0.61 6.73 -13.05
N ALA A 50 -0.04 6.47 -14.19
CA ALA A 50 -0.86 7.44 -14.87
C ALA A 50 -1.77 8.03 -13.81
N ASP A 51 -1.64 9.32 -13.65
CA ASP A 51 -2.43 10.15 -12.75
C ASP A 51 -3.89 9.68 -12.76
N MET A 52 -4.27 8.89 -11.74
CA MET A 52 -5.64 8.43 -11.52
C MET A 52 -6.48 9.63 -11.10
N SER A 53 -6.32 10.75 -11.82
CA SER A 53 -7.02 11.99 -11.56
C SER A 53 -8.53 11.77 -11.60
N SER A 54 -9.19 12.47 -10.74
CA SER A 54 -10.60 12.45 -10.44
C SER A 54 -11.56 12.66 -11.61
N HIS A 55 -11.05 13.05 -12.76
CA HIS A 55 -11.84 13.42 -13.95
C HIS A 55 -12.51 12.25 -14.67
N LYS A 56 -12.23 11.00 -14.23
CA LYS A 56 -12.76 9.78 -14.87
C LYS A 56 -14.05 9.25 -14.25
N LEU A 57 -14.54 9.86 -13.18
CA LEU A 57 -15.77 9.46 -12.49
C LEU A 57 -16.68 10.67 -12.28
N THR A 58 -17.92 10.58 -12.73
CA THR A 58 -18.91 11.68 -12.65
C THR A 58 -20.21 11.19 -11.99
N VAL A 59 -20.71 11.96 -11.01
CA VAL A 59 -22.03 11.67 -10.40
C VAL A 59 -23.15 12.05 -11.35
N VAL A 60 -24.09 11.12 -11.55
CA VAL A 60 -25.33 11.33 -12.31
C VAL A 60 -26.50 11.09 -11.38
N ARG A 61 -27.39 12.08 -11.22
CA ARG A 61 -28.59 11.96 -10.41
C ARG A 61 -29.73 11.31 -11.19
N SER A 62 -30.64 10.64 -10.50
CA SER A 62 -31.73 9.88 -11.12
C SER A 62 -32.62 10.70 -12.07
N SER A 63 -32.77 12.01 -11.84
CA SER A 63 -33.47 12.93 -12.73
C SER A 63 -32.82 13.09 -14.11
N SER A 64 -31.53 12.76 -14.23
CA SER A 64 -30.73 12.87 -15.46
C SER A 64 -30.57 11.52 -16.18
N VAL A 65 -31.09 10.41 -15.63
CA VAL A 65 -30.82 9.03 -16.09
C VAL A 65 -31.78 8.54 -17.16
N HIS A 66 -32.59 9.42 -17.74
CA HIS A 66 -33.65 9.02 -18.71
C HIS A 66 -33.18 8.28 -19.99
N ARG A 67 -31.87 8.08 -20.18
CA ARG A 67 -31.30 7.39 -21.34
C ARG A 67 -30.19 6.38 -21.01
N MET A 68 -30.15 5.89 -19.78
CA MET A 68 -29.17 4.84 -19.46
C MET A 68 -29.60 3.52 -20.07
N THR A 69 -28.77 2.96 -20.93
CA THR A 69 -29.06 1.68 -21.57
C THR A 69 -28.75 0.52 -20.62
N ARG A 70 -29.31 -0.66 -20.90
CA ARG A 70 -28.94 -1.89 -20.19
C ARG A 70 -27.46 -2.21 -20.37
N GLU A 71 -26.93 -1.92 -21.54
CA GLU A 71 -25.53 -2.08 -21.90
C GLU A 71 -24.61 -1.21 -21.01
N ASP A 72 -24.97 0.06 -20.75
CA ASP A 72 -24.23 0.94 -19.83
C ASP A 72 -24.14 0.37 -18.40
N GLN A 73 -25.19 -0.35 -17.97
CA GLN A 73 -25.20 -0.99 -16.64
C GLN A 73 -24.38 -2.28 -16.61
N GLU A 74 -24.48 -3.10 -17.66
CA GLU A 74 -23.79 -4.39 -17.76
C GLU A 74 -22.27 -4.19 -17.94
N SER A 75 -21.86 -3.23 -18.76
CA SER A 75 -20.44 -2.85 -18.92
C SER A 75 -19.85 -2.17 -17.70
N GLY A 76 -20.67 -1.59 -16.82
CA GLY A 76 -20.23 -0.79 -15.69
C GLY A 76 -19.92 0.66 -16.04
N ALA A 77 -20.21 1.10 -17.27
CA ALA A 77 -20.05 2.50 -17.68
C ALA A 77 -20.89 3.46 -16.83
N CYS A 78 -22.00 2.97 -16.26
CA CYS A 78 -22.82 3.70 -15.31
C CYS A 78 -23.28 2.80 -14.16
N MET A 79 -22.72 3.01 -12.97
CA MET A 79 -22.93 2.18 -11.79
C MET A 79 -23.99 2.79 -10.86
N HIS A 80 -25.00 2.01 -10.46
CA HIS A 80 -25.92 2.40 -9.40
C HIS A 80 -25.31 2.17 -8.02
N VAL A 81 -24.80 3.23 -7.41
CA VAL A 81 -24.04 3.15 -6.15
C VAL A 81 -24.94 3.25 -4.92
N MET A 82 -25.94 4.13 -4.95
CA MET A 82 -26.90 4.31 -3.87
C MET A 82 -28.21 4.92 -4.42
N ARG A 83 -29.27 4.91 -3.61
CA ARG A 83 -30.58 5.43 -4.03
C ARG A 83 -30.46 6.84 -4.59
N GLY A 84 -30.86 7.03 -5.83
CA GLY A 84 -30.87 8.30 -6.54
C GLY A 84 -29.51 8.77 -7.06
N HIS A 85 -28.44 7.99 -6.87
CA HIS A 85 -27.09 8.34 -7.30
C HIS A 85 -26.48 7.23 -8.13
N TYR A 86 -26.05 7.62 -9.31
CA TYR A 86 -25.27 6.81 -10.23
C TYR A 86 -23.92 7.45 -10.41
N VAL A 87 -22.92 6.68 -10.78
CA VAL A 87 -21.59 7.17 -11.12
C VAL A 87 -21.24 6.66 -12.50
N ARG A 88 -20.97 7.59 -13.42
CA ARG A 88 -20.45 7.28 -14.76
C ARG A 88 -18.94 7.09 -14.68
N VAL A 89 -18.46 6.04 -15.33
CA VAL A 89 -17.04 5.75 -15.53
C VAL A 89 -16.68 6.21 -16.94
N GLU A 90 -15.89 7.24 -17.06
CA GLU A 90 -15.50 7.82 -18.36
C GLU A 90 -14.42 6.98 -19.05
N ASP A 91 -13.59 6.31 -18.27
CA ASP A 91 -12.54 5.42 -18.76
C ASP A 91 -12.77 3.99 -18.30
N LEU A 92 -13.29 3.15 -19.19
CA LEU A 92 -13.64 1.76 -18.88
C LEU A 92 -12.41 0.87 -18.58
N ARG A 93 -11.20 1.31 -18.95
CA ARG A 93 -9.97 0.62 -18.56
C ARG A 93 -9.80 0.52 -17.05
N LEU A 94 -10.46 1.40 -16.29
CA LEU A 94 -10.54 1.30 -14.83
C LEU A 94 -11.30 0.06 -14.33
N LEU A 95 -11.92 -0.71 -15.22
CA LEU A 95 -12.71 -1.89 -14.93
C LEU A 95 -12.14 -3.17 -15.56
N GLU A 96 -10.95 -3.12 -16.17
CA GLU A 96 -10.33 -4.25 -16.88
C GLU A 96 -9.99 -5.42 -15.95
N THR A 97 -9.63 -5.12 -14.71
CA THR A 97 -9.31 -6.16 -13.72
C THR A 97 -10.28 -6.11 -12.54
N PRO A 98 -10.53 -7.23 -11.86
CA PRO A 98 -11.35 -7.22 -10.63
C PRO A 98 -10.83 -6.22 -9.59
N TRP A 99 -9.52 -6.11 -9.43
CA TRP A 99 -8.88 -5.16 -8.53
C TRP A 99 -9.20 -3.70 -8.89
N SER A 100 -9.00 -3.31 -10.15
CA SER A 100 -9.29 -1.96 -10.62
C SER A 100 -10.79 -1.65 -10.52
N THR A 101 -11.66 -2.63 -10.79
CA THR A 101 -13.12 -2.52 -10.61
C THR A 101 -13.46 -2.24 -9.15
N TRP A 102 -12.89 -2.96 -8.19
CA TRP A 102 -13.17 -2.75 -6.78
C TRP A 102 -12.73 -1.37 -6.30
N ASN A 103 -11.52 -0.92 -6.68
CA ASN A 103 -11.04 0.44 -6.39
C ASN A 103 -11.94 1.51 -7.00
N THR A 104 -12.39 1.31 -8.25
CA THR A 104 -13.29 2.24 -8.93
C THR A 104 -14.63 2.34 -8.22
N VAL A 105 -15.22 1.21 -7.81
CA VAL A 105 -16.46 1.18 -7.02
C VAL A 105 -16.28 1.85 -5.66
N ALA A 106 -15.16 1.61 -4.97
CA ALA A 106 -14.87 2.26 -3.70
C ALA A 106 -14.85 3.79 -3.86
N ARG A 107 -14.15 4.32 -4.86
CA ARG A 107 -14.13 5.77 -5.18
C ARG A 107 -15.51 6.31 -5.59
N ALA A 108 -16.26 5.55 -6.40
CA ALA A 108 -17.62 5.92 -6.80
C ALA A 108 -18.57 6.07 -5.59
N ARG A 109 -18.39 5.23 -4.56
CA ARG A 109 -19.14 5.33 -3.30
C ARG A 109 -18.82 6.62 -2.54
N LEU A 110 -17.56 7.04 -2.51
CA LEU A 110 -17.17 8.31 -1.89
C LEU A 110 -17.85 9.48 -2.60
N LEU A 111 -17.79 9.51 -3.93
CA LEU A 111 -18.41 10.55 -4.75
C LEU A 111 -19.94 10.64 -4.52
N ALA A 112 -20.64 9.50 -4.62
CA ALA A 112 -22.09 9.46 -4.41
C ALA A 112 -22.47 9.87 -2.97
N LEU A 113 -21.70 9.44 -1.98
CA LEU A 113 -21.93 9.80 -0.59
C LEU A 113 -21.66 11.28 -0.34
N HIS A 114 -20.62 11.86 -0.94
CA HIS A 114 -20.31 13.29 -0.88
C HIS A 114 -21.44 14.12 -1.46
N ASP A 115 -21.86 13.83 -2.67
CA ASP A 115 -22.95 14.54 -3.36
C ASP A 115 -24.26 14.49 -2.56
N SER A 116 -24.62 13.31 -2.00
CA SER A 116 -25.80 13.16 -1.15
C SER A 116 -25.76 13.95 0.16
N GLY A 117 -24.59 14.42 0.57
CA GLY A 117 -24.34 15.14 1.83
C GLY A 117 -24.29 16.65 1.70
N LYS A 118 -24.53 17.21 0.54
CA LYS A 118 -24.45 18.65 0.26
C LYS A 118 -23.09 19.26 0.66
N GLY A 119 -21.99 18.49 0.54
CA GLY A 119 -20.63 18.97 0.79
C GLY A 119 -20.19 19.05 2.27
N ASP A 120 -21.05 18.70 3.23
CA ASP A 120 -20.70 18.77 4.67
C ASP A 120 -19.87 17.57 5.17
N ARG A 121 -19.57 16.61 4.30
CA ARG A 121 -18.84 15.40 4.66
C ARG A 121 -17.37 15.49 4.30
N VAL A 122 -16.51 15.06 5.24
CA VAL A 122 -15.08 14.93 5.04
C VAL A 122 -14.71 13.46 5.19
N PHE A 123 -14.09 12.88 4.18
CA PHE A 123 -13.63 11.49 4.23
C PHE A 123 -12.29 11.43 4.97
N VAL A 124 -12.16 10.45 5.87
CA VAL A 124 -11.02 10.32 6.79
C VAL A 124 -10.42 8.91 6.74
N GLY A 125 -9.17 8.75 7.19
CA GLY A 125 -8.46 7.47 7.25
C GLY A 125 -8.45 6.76 5.90
N ALA A 126 -8.86 5.48 5.90
CA ALA A 126 -8.91 4.65 4.69
C ALA A 126 -9.63 5.33 3.52
N SER A 127 -10.74 6.03 3.77
CA SER A 127 -11.49 6.71 2.71
C SER A 127 -10.76 7.90 2.10
N SER A 128 -9.94 8.61 2.89
CA SER A 128 -9.07 9.67 2.38
C SER A 128 -7.96 9.11 1.48
N ILE A 129 -7.42 7.94 1.83
CA ILE A 129 -6.39 7.24 1.06
C ILE A 129 -6.99 6.70 -0.25
N VAL A 130 -8.15 6.03 -0.19
CA VAL A 130 -8.89 5.53 -1.36
C VAL A 130 -9.26 6.65 -2.34
N ALA A 131 -9.68 7.82 -1.85
CA ALA A 131 -10.00 8.96 -2.71
C ALA A 131 -8.80 9.38 -3.60
N ARG A 132 -7.59 9.18 -3.13
CA ARG A 132 -6.34 9.44 -3.85
C ARG A 132 -5.89 8.31 -4.78
N GLY A 133 -6.69 7.24 -4.90
CA GLY A 133 -6.34 6.08 -5.70
C GLY A 133 -5.19 5.24 -5.11
N ILE A 134 -4.84 5.44 -3.85
CA ILE A 134 -3.82 4.65 -3.16
C ILE A 134 -4.43 3.32 -2.72
N PRO A 135 -3.86 2.18 -3.12
CA PRO A 135 -4.40 0.87 -2.77
C PRO A 135 -4.22 0.56 -1.28
N LEU A 136 -5.14 -0.21 -0.72
CA LEU A 136 -5.13 -0.69 0.65
C LEU A 136 -5.14 -2.22 0.68
N TRP A 137 -4.85 -2.81 1.85
CA TRP A 137 -5.00 -4.25 2.05
C TRP A 137 -6.43 -4.73 1.76
N GLU A 138 -7.40 -3.96 2.16
CA GLU A 138 -8.81 -4.19 1.84
C GLU A 138 -9.17 -3.41 0.57
N ALA A 139 -9.41 -4.12 -0.53
CA ALA A 139 -9.80 -3.49 -1.81
C ALA A 139 -11.19 -2.83 -1.76
N ASN A 140 -12.03 -3.24 -0.81
CA ASN A 140 -13.39 -2.73 -0.61
C ASN A 140 -13.61 -2.33 0.85
N PRO A 141 -12.91 -1.33 1.38
CA PRO A 141 -13.01 -0.94 2.78
C PRO A 141 -14.37 -0.29 3.10
N ASP A 142 -14.75 -0.32 4.38
CA ASP A 142 -15.83 0.53 4.89
C ASP A 142 -15.52 2.01 4.60
N VAL A 143 -16.58 2.81 4.44
CA VAL A 143 -16.42 4.24 4.20
C VAL A 143 -16.33 4.98 5.52
N PHE A 144 -15.18 5.58 5.79
CA PHE A 144 -14.93 6.39 6.98
C PHE A 144 -15.16 7.87 6.66
N VAL A 145 -16.09 8.50 7.39
CA VAL A 145 -16.51 9.87 7.14
C VAL A 145 -16.69 10.63 8.45
N TRP A 146 -16.35 11.90 8.44
CA TRP A 146 -16.66 12.84 9.50
C TRP A 146 -17.67 13.88 8.99
N ALA A 147 -18.62 14.27 9.84
CA ALA A 147 -19.51 15.41 9.63
C ALA A 147 -19.89 16.01 10.97
N ARG A 148 -20.25 17.28 10.98
CA ARG A 148 -20.70 17.98 12.21
C ARG A 148 -21.87 17.30 12.86
N THR A 149 -22.86 16.90 12.06
CA THR A 149 -24.05 16.21 12.55
C THR A 149 -23.93 14.72 12.20
N ARG A 150 -23.85 13.86 13.20
CA ARG A 150 -23.86 12.42 13.01
C ARG A 150 -25.23 11.98 12.45
N ARG A 151 -25.18 11.15 11.46
CA ARG A 151 -26.36 10.45 10.94
C ARG A 151 -26.26 8.98 11.34
N GLY A 152 -27.40 8.32 11.54
CA GLY A 152 -27.46 6.93 11.95
C GLY A 152 -26.69 5.98 11.04
N SER A 153 -26.59 4.72 11.42
CA SER A 153 -25.94 3.67 10.65
C SER A 153 -26.42 3.66 9.20
N LYS A 154 -25.51 3.62 8.25
CA LYS A 154 -25.79 3.56 6.82
C LYS A 154 -24.93 2.48 6.19
N SER A 155 -25.55 1.69 5.31
CA SER A 155 -24.86 0.75 4.44
C SER A 155 -24.98 1.22 2.99
N LEU A 156 -23.91 1.06 2.23
CA LEU A 156 -23.88 1.22 0.78
C LEU A 156 -24.00 -0.16 0.15
N ARG A 157 -24.92 -0.30 -0.77
CA ARG A 157 -25.26 -1.57 -1.41
C ARG A 157 -24.10 -2.20 -2.18
N ALA A 158 -24.23 -3.49 -2.47
CA ALA A 158 -23.39 -4.15 -3.46
C ALA A 158 -23.56 -3.50 -4.84
N VAL A 159 -22.48 -3.40 -5.59
CA VAL A 159 -22.42 -2.80 -6.93
C VAL A 159 -21.91 -3.84 -7.92
N ARG A 160 -22.62 -4.02 -9.02
CA ARG A 160 -22.15 -4.84 -10.16
C ARG A 160 -21.55 -3.91 -11.21
N ALA A 161 -20.33 -4.20 -11.66
CA ALA A 161 -19.62 -3.45 -12.70
C ALA A 161 -18.71 -4.40 -13.47
N ALA A 162 -18.74 -4.35 -14.80
CA ALA A 162 -17.93 -5.19 -15.69
C ALA A 162 -17.93 -6.68 -15.29
N GLY A 163 -19.11 -7.24 -15.04
CA GLY A 163 -19.27 -8.64 -14.61
C GLY A 163 -18.86 -8.95 -13.16
N THR A 164 -18.23 -8.01 -12.48
CA THR A 164 -17.76 -8.17 -11.08
C THR A 164 -18.79 -7.67 -10.10
N LEU A 165 -19.08 -8.45 -9.03
CA LEU A 165 -19.90 -8.02 -7.92
C LEU A 165 -19.02 -7.53 -6.78
N VAL A 166 -19.08 -6.22 -6.48
CA VAL A 166 -18.39 -5.62 -5.33
C VAL A 166 -19.35 -5.58 -4.14
N PRO A 167 -19.04 -6.26 -3.02
CA PRO A 167 -19.94 -6.38 -1.87
C PRO A 167 -20.35 -5.04 -1.25
N ALA A 168 -21.44 -5.06 -0.47
CA ALA A 168 -21.88 -3.92 0.31
C ALA A 168 -20.83 -3.53 1.38
N VAL A 169 -20.82 -2.25 1.75
CA VAL A 169 -19.94 -1.71 2.81
C VAL A 169 -20.71 -0.84 3.78
N SER A 170 -20.21 -0.69 5.01
CA SER A 170 -20.78 0.20 6.00
C SER A 170 -20.22 1.61 5.89
N VAL A 171 -21.01 2.61 6.29
CA VAL A 171 -20.53 3.97 6.52
C VAL A 171 -20.22 4.13 8.00
N ARG A 172 -18.95 4.34 8.33
CA ARG A 172 -18.44 4.53 9.69
C ARG A 172 -18.25 6.02 9.98
N TRP A 173 -18.93 6.51 10.99
CA TRP A 173 -18.81 7.92 11.39
C TRP A 173 -17.63 8.09 12.35
N SER A 174 -16.64 8.88 11.93
CA SER A 174 -15.52 9.23 12.79
C SER A 174 -15.97 10.17 13.90
N VAL A 175 -15.51 9.91 15.13
CA VAL A 175 -15.73 10.78 16.28
C VAL A 175 -14.76 11.96 16.24
N ALA A 176 -13.49 11.67 15.99
CA ALA A 176 -12.44 12.68 15.93
C ALA A 176 -12.55 13.49 14.63
N PRO A 177 -12.65 14.83 14.71
CA PRO A 177 -12.65 15.68 13.53
C PRO A 177 -11.30 15.61 12.80
N PRO A 178 -11.30 15.84 11.47
CA PRO A 178 -10.07 16.05 10.73
C PRO A 178 -9.45 17.41 11.09
N HIS A 179 -8.17 17.58 10.83
CA HIS A 179 -7.50 18.86 11.03
C HIS A 179 -8.01 19.87 10.00
N ALA A 180 -8.58 20.98 10.44
CA ALA A 180 -9.29 21.91 9.54
C ALA A 180 -8.40 22.55 8.47
N THR A 181 -7.13 22.80 8.78
CA THR A 181 -6.17 23.45 7.88
C THR A 181 -5.61 22.52 6.80
N GLU A 182 -5.82 21.20 6.94
CA GLU A 182 -5.28 20.18 6.05
C GLU A 182 -6.36 19.55 5.14
N LEU A 183 -7.56 20.13 5.14
CA LEU A 183 -8.63 19.63 4.29
C LEU A 183 -8.32 19.91 2.82
N GLN A 184 -8.49 18.89 2.00
CA GLN A 184 -8.24 18.93 0.55
C GLN A 184 -9.48 18.49 -0.22
N THR A 185 -9.56 18.86 -1.49
CA THR A 185 -10.53 18.29 -2.43
C THR A 185 -9.76 17.39 -3.39
N VAL A 186 -10.07 16.11 -3.35
CA VAL A 186 -9.44 15.08 -4.20
C VAL A 186 -10.54 14.28 -4.85
N GLY A 187 -10.49 14.16 -6.17
CA GLY A 187 -11.50 13.37 -6.86
C GLY A 187 -12.92 13.89 -6.73
N GLY A 188 -13.11 15.20 -6.52
CA GLY A 188 -14.41 15.81 -6.31
C GLY A 188 -14.97 15.59 -4.90
N VAL A 189 -14.22 15.02 -3.96
CA VAL A 189 -14.65 14.80 -2.57
C VAL A 189 -13.73 15.53 -1.57
N ARG A 190 -14.29 15.97 -0.46
CA ARG A 190 -13.51 16.57 0.63
C ARG A 190 -12.88 15.49 1.50
N VAL A 191 -11.58 15.58 1.70
CA VAL A 191 -10.78 14.58 2.42
C VAL A 191 -9.86 15.25 3.44
N GLU A 192 -9.47 14.54 4.49
CA GLU A 192 -8.36 15.00 5.36
C GLU A 192 -7.01 14.89 4.67
N GLY A 193 -6.00 15.59 5.18
CA GLY A 193 -4.61 15.50 4.71
C GLY A 193 -4.08 14.07 4.73
N ILE A 194 -3.16 13.75 3.80
CA ILE A 194 -2.68 12.36 3.65
C ILE A 194 -1.90 11.89 4.89
N ALA A 195 -1.10 12.75 5.50
CA ALA A 195 -0.38 12.42 6.73
C ALA A 195 -1.33 12.16 7.91
N ASP A 196 -2.39 12.97 8.05
CA ASP A 196 -3.42 12.76 9.07
C ASP A 196 -4.18 11.44 8.83
N ALA A 197 -4.52 11.14 7.57
CA ALA A 197 -5.17 9.88 7.20
C ALA A 197 -4.29 8.67 7.54
N ALA A 198 -3.01 8.74 7.22
CA ALA A 198 -2.03 7.71 7.52
C ALA A 198 -1.86 7.49 9.03
N VAL A 199 -1.70 8.57 9.81
CA VAL A 199 -1.62 8.50 11.29
C VAL A 199 -2.89 7.93 11.88
N ARG A 200 -4.06 8.31 11.37
CA ARG A 200 -5.35 7.74 11.81
C ARG A 200 -5.41 6.23 11.55
N MET A 201 -4.91 5.76 10.40
CA MET A 201 -4.80 4.33 10.12
C MET A 201 -3.86 3.64 11.11
N ALA A 202 -2.66 4.20 11.34
CA ALA A 202 -1.68 3.66 12.27
C ALA A 202 -2.21 3.54 13.70
N CYS A 203 -3.03 4.50 14.14
CA CYS A 203 -3.61 4.50 15.48
C CYS A 203 -4.84 3.59 15.65
N ARG A 204 -5.67 3.43 14.60
CA ARG A 204 -7.05 2.92 14.78
C ARG A 204 -7.40 1.68 13.94
N SER A 205 -6.59 1.33 12.94
CA SER A 205 -6.83 0.15 12.10
C SER A 205 -6.13 -1.08 12.67
N GLU A 206 -6.41 -2.27 12.15
CA GLU A 206 -5.62 -3.46 12.45
C GLU A 206 -4.15 -3.26 12.01
N TYR A 207 -3.22 -3.99 12.63
CA TYR A 207 -1.79 -3.81 12.38
C TYR A 207 -1.40 -3.99 10.92
N LEU A 208 -1.85 -5.07 10.29
CA LEU A 208 -1.57 -5.35 8.89
C LEU A 208 -2.13 -4.25 7.98
N SER A 209 -3.43 -3.91 8.14
CA SER A 209 -4.08 -2.88 7.33
C SER A 209 -3.41 -1.51 7.51
N ALA A 210 -2.98 -1.19 8.73
CA ALA A 210 -2.25 0.03 9.02
C ALA A 210 -0.86 0.03 8.37
N PHE A 211 -0.09 -1.04 8.51
CA PHE A 211 1.24 -1.15 7.94
C PHE A 211 1.22 -1.06 6.41
N VAL A 212 0.32 -1.81 5.77
CA VAL A 212 0.13 -1.74 4.32
C VAL A 212 -0.25 -0.32 3.88
N ALA A 213 -1.19 0.33 4.56
CA ALA A 213 -1.59 1.69 4.23
C ALA A 213 -0.41 2.67 4.30
N ILE A 214 0.46 2.57 5.33
CA ILE A 214 1.64 3.42 5.46
C ILE A 214 2.64 3.15 4.33
N CYS A 215 2.95 1.88 4.02
CA CYS A 215 3.84 1.53 2.89
C CYS A 215 3.31 2.13 1.57
N MET A 216 2.04 1.96 1.26
CA MET A 216 1.43 2.47 0.03
C MET A 216 1.40 4.01 -0.02
N VAL A 217 1.19 4.68 1.12
CA VAL A 217 1.27 6.14 1.19
C VAL A 217 2.71 6.61 0.98
N LEU A 218 3.69 5.98 1.61
CA LEU A 218 5.11 6.29 1.42
C LEU A 218 5.52 6.10 -0.05
N ASN A 219 5.18 4.96 -0.66
CA ASN A 219 5.45 4.66 -2.07
C ASN A 219 4.88 5.76 -2.98
N ARG A 220 3.59 6.07 -2.82
CA ARG A 220 2.90 7.02 -3.68
C ARG A 220 3.38 8.46 -3.50
N GLN A 221 3.56 8.91 -2.25
CA GLN A 221 3.98 10.28 -1.97
C GLN A 221 5.45 10.53 -2.33
N SER A 222 6.32 9.55 -2.18
CA SER A 222 7.71 9.64 -2.60
C SER A 222 7.91 9.44 -4.11
N ARG A 223 6.87 9.00 -4.84
CA ARG A 223 6.99 8.56 -6.24
C ARG A 223 8.15 7.56 -6.38
N PHE A 224 8.08 6.50 -5.57
CA PHE A 224 9.17 5.53 -5.50
C PHE A 224 9.50 4.95 -6.88
N SER A 225 10.80 4.89 -7.18
CA SER A 225 11.31 4.30 -8.42
C SER A 225 12.52 3.44 -8.11
N VAL A 226 12.53 2.22 -8.63
CA VAL A 226 13.66 1.29 -8.50
C VAL A 226 14.94 1.83 -9.16
N PHE A 227 14.81 2.75 -10.11
CA PHE A 227 15.93 3.36 -10.83
C PHE A 227 16.54 4.58 -10.12
N SER A 228 15.84 5.14 -9.14
CA SER A 228 16.27 6.29 -8.32
C SER A 228 15.90 6.07 -6.85
N GLN A 229 16.34 4.94 -6.30
CA GLN A 229 15.93 4.51 -4.96
C GLN A 229 16.38 5.48 -3.86
N ALA A 230 17.60 6.00 -3.94
CA ALA A 230 18.15 6.90 -2.92
C ALA A 230 17.28 8.16 -2.76
N GLU A 231 17.02 8.85 -3.85
CA GLU A 231 16.20 10.06 -3.87
C GLU A 231 14.73 9.76 -3.51
N SER A 232 14.23 8.57 -3.91
CA SER A 232 12.88 8.15 -3.56
C SER A 232 12.74 7.88 -2.06
N ARG A 233 13.76 7.27 -1.44
CA ARG A 233 13.80 7.01 0.01
C ARG A 233 13.97 8.30 0.81
N GLU A 234 14.75 9.27 0.31
CA GLU A 234 14.87 10.60 0.92
C GLU A 234 13.50 11.28 0.95
N ARG A 235 12.80 11.37 -0.18
CA ARG A 235 11.42 11.90 -0.22
C ARG A 235 10.45 11.13 0.68
N ALA A 236 10.60 9.82 0.79
CA ALA A 236 9.78 9.02 1.70
C ALA A 236 10.07 9.32 3.17
N ASN A 237 11.31 9.66 3.51
CA ASN A 237 11.66 10.09 4.86
C ASN A 237 10.98 11.42 5.22
N ASP A 238 10.93 12.40 4.31
CA ASP A 238 10.19 13.66 4.54
C ASP A 238 8.71 13.38 4.83
N VAL A 239 8.10 12.46 4.08
CA VAL A 239 6.71 12.04 4.31
C VAL A 239 6.55 11.33 5.67
N ARG A 240 7.50 10.49 6.05
CA ARG A 240 7.52 9.80 7.35
C ARG A 240 7.64 10.79 8.50
N GLU A 241 8.54 11.75 8.40
CA GLU A 241 8.71 12.82 9.40
C GLU A 241 7.45 13.66 9.55
N ALA A 242 6.78 14.00 8.44
CA ALA A 242 5.49 14.67 8.50
C ALA A 242 4.44 13.84 9.25
N MET A 243 4.36 12.51 9.04
CA MET A 243 3.47 11.63 9.80
C MET A 243 3.84 11.61 11.29
N LEU A 244 5.12 11.49 11.63
CA LEU A 244 5.59 11.48 13.03
C LEU A 244 5.29 12.81 13.73
N GLY A 245 5.47 13.93 13.02
CA GLY A 245 5.09 15.26 13.51
C GLY A 245 3.58 15.37 13.79
N ARG A 246 2.73 14.81 12.92
CA ARG A 246 1.28 14.74 13.15
C ARG A 246 0.92 13.83 14.32
N LEU A 247 1.59 12.71 14.47
CA LEU A 247 1.42 11.81 15.59
C LEU A 247 1.79 12.50 16.92
N ALA A 248 2.91 13.21 16.96
CA ALA A 248 3.33 13.98 18.14
C ALA A 248 2.33 15.08 18.52
N ALA A 249 1.80 15.80 17.52
CA ALA A 249 0.76 16.80 17.74
C ALA A 249 -0.56 16.19 18.26
N LEU A 250 -0.90 14.98 17.80
CA LEU A 250 -2.07 14.25 18.28
C LEU A 250 -1.89 13.84 19.74
N ARG A 251 -0.69 13.40 20.15
CA ARG A 251 -0.33 13.03 21.52
C ARG A 251 -0.56 14.14 22.53
N GLN A 252 -0.39 15.39 22.12
CA GLN A 252 -0.63 16.54 22.98
C GLN A 252 -2.12 16.83 23.23
N ARG A 253 -3.01 16.20 22.46
CA ARG A 253 -4.46 16.50 22.48
C ARG A 253 -5.33 15.35 22.97
N GLU A 254 -4.86 14.13 22.85
CA GLU A 254 -5.62 12.92 23.15
C GLU A 254 -4.79 11.95 24.01
N ASP A 255 -5.25 11.66 25.24
CA ASP A 255 -4.53 10.79 26.19
C ASP A 255 -4.60 9.29 25.84
N ASN A 256 -5.61 8.85 25.08
CA ASN A 256 -5.90 7.43 24.85
C ASN A 256 -5.54 6.94 23.43
N VAL A 257 -4.53 7.53 22.81
CA VAL A 257 -4.08 7.10 21.48
C VAL A 257 -2.92 6.11 21.61
N PRO A 258 -2.89 5.00 20.86
CA PRO A 258 -1.81 4.01 20.94
C PRO A 258 -0.57 4.52 20.18
N PHE A 259 0.11 5.53 20.74
CA PHE A 259 1.23 6.22 20.10
C PHE A 259 2.39 5.30 19.77
N GLN A 260 2.83 4.48 20.73
CA GLN A 260 3.97 3.57 20.53
C GLN A 260 3.72 2.60 19.37
N ARG A 261 2.49 2.09 19.27
CA ARG A 261 2.06 1.26 18.15
C ARG A 261 2.17 2.00 16.82
N ALA A 262 1.61 3.21 16.75
CA ALA A 262 1.61 4.01 15.54
C ALA A 262 3.04 4.38 15.11
N GLU A 263 3.88 4.78 16.04
CA GLU A 263 5.29 5.08 15.83
C GLU A 263 6.05 3.86 15.30
N THR A 264 5.83 2.68 15.91
CA THR A 264 6.42 1.41 15.44
C THR A 264 6.01 1.09 13.99
N ILE A 265 4.73 1.23 13.67
CA ILE A 265 4.20 0.95 12.32
C ILE A 265 4.80 1.94 11.30
N ILE A 266 4.77 3.25 11.60
CA ILE A 266 5.28 4.30 10.71
C ILE A 266 6.79 4.14 10.50
N GLY A 267 7.53 3.83 11.57
CA GLY A 267 8.98 3.64 11.51
C GLY A 267 9.39 2.40 10.71
N ALA A 268 8.63 1.31 10.82
CA ALA A 268 8.95 0.05 10.16
C ALA A 268 8.49 -0.03 8.69
N ALA A 269 7.54 0.81 8.26
CA ALA A 269 7.03 0.81 6.90
C ALA A 269 8.11 1.24 5.87
N ASP A 270 8.00 0.75 4.64
CA ASP A 270 8.98 1.00 3.58
C ASP A 270 8.29 1.42 2.27
N PRO A 271 8.85 2.39 1.52
CA PRO A 271 8.26 2.87 0.26
C PRO A 271 8.45 1.92 -0.92
N GLY A 272 9.34 0.93 -0.82
CA GLY A 272 9.71 0.06 -1.95
C GLY A 272 8.71 -1.06 -2.24
N CYS A 273 7.57 -1.12 -1.56
CA CYS A 273 6.51 -2.08 -1.89
C CYS A 273 5.62 -1.51 -3.00
N ASP A 274 5.51 -2.18 -4.14
CA ASP A 274 4.74 -1.73 -5.29
C ASP A 274 3.23 -1.97 -5.12
N ASN A 275 2.86 -2.92 -4.29
CA ASN A 275 1.46 -3.30 -4.06
C ASN A 275 1.19 -3.76 -2.62
N PRO A 276 -0.10 -3.84 -2.22
CA PRO A 276 -0.49 -4.26 -0.86
C PRO A 276 -0.01 -5.65 -0.45
N ALA A 277 0.15 -6.60 -1.39
CA ALA A 277 0.59 -7.95 -1.06
C ALA A 277 2.08 -7.98 -0.70
N GLU A 278 2.92 -7.25 -1.43
CA GLU A 278 4.34 -7.06 -1.06
C GLU A 278 4.48 -6.39 0.31
N ALA A 279 3.66 -5.36 0.59
CA ALA A 279 3.66 -4.70 1.89
C ALA A 279 3.21 -5.65 3.03
N ALA A 280 2.24 -6.52 2.77
CA ALA A 280 1.80 -7.55 3.73
C ALA A 280 2.91 -8.59 3.98
N LEU A 281 3.62 -9.01 2.93
CA LEU A 281 4.76 -9.90 3.05
C LEU A 281 5.90 -9.25 3.84
N LEU A 282 6.20 -7.99 3.54
CA LEU A 282 7.18 -7.20 4.29
C LEU A 282 6.82 -7.10 5.78
N TRP A 283 5.55 -6.89 6.11
CA TRP A 283 5.09 -6.87 7.50
C TRP A 283 5.36 -8.19 8.22
N VAL A 284 5.06 -9.32 7.57
CA VAL A 284 5.34 -10.65 8.12
C VAL A 284 6.84 -10.83 8.35
N ILE A 285 7.67 -10.51 7.36
CA ILE A 285 9.14 -10.68 7.45
C ILE A 285 9.72 -9.78 8.53
N LYS A 286 9.37 -8.49 8.56
CA LYS A 286 9.85 -7.54 9.59
C LYS A 286 9.38 -7.90 11.00
N SER A 287 8.25 -8.62 11.14
CA SER A 287 7.74 -9.08 12.43
C SER A 287 8.55 -10.23 13.05
N VAL A 288 9.50 -10.79 12.30
CA VAL A 288 10.34 -11.92 12.75
C VAL A 288 11.83 -11.65 12.58
N SER A 289 12.23 -10.75 11.69
CA SER A 289 13.64 -10.58 11.31
C SER A 289 14.44 -9.83 12.37
N ALA A 290 15.63 -10.38 12.65
CA ALA A 290 16.71 -9.71 13.37
C ALA A 290 17.72 -9.06 12.40
N PHE A 291 17.55 -9.26 11.11
CA PHE A 291 18.42 -8.82 10.03
C PHE A 291 17.82 -7.64 9.29
N ASP A 292 18.63 -6.91 8.55
CA ASP A 292 18.15 -5.85 7.69
C ASP A 292 17.29 -6.42 6.55
N VAL A 293 16.10 -5.87 6.43
CA VAL A 293 15.11 -6.25 5.39
C VAL A 293 15.02 -5.11 4.39
N VAL A 294 15.45 -5.36 3.17
CA VAL A 294 15.54 -4.38 2.09
C VAL A 294 14.49 -4.68 1.01
N THR A 295 13.66 -3.70 0.68
CA THR A 295 12.73 -3.79 -0.46
C THR A 295 13.38 -3.34 -1.75
N GLN A 296 12.97 -3.92 -2.88
CA GLN A 296 13.52 -3.63 -4.21
C GLN A 296 15.05 -3.71 -4.24
N HIS A 297 15.62 -4.72 -3.57
CA HIS A 297 17.07 -4.90 -3.48
C HIS A 297 17.68 -5.15 -4.85
N GLU A 298 18.60 -4.29 -5.24
CA GLU A 298 19.32 -4.44 -6.52
C GLU A 298 20.41 -5.50 -6.42
N ILE A 299 20.37 -6.46 -7.35
CA ILE A 299 21.35 -7.53 -7.48
C ILE A 299 21.91 -7.46 -8.90
N VAL A 300 23.24 -7.34 -9.05
CA VAL A 300 23.91 -7.29 -10.35
C VAL A 300 24.65 -8.59 -10.59
N ILE A 301 24.26 -9.32 -11.63
CA ILE A 301 24.87 -10.60 -12.03
C ILE A 301 25.21 -10.55 -13.52
N ASN A 302 26.48 -10.75 -13.87
CA ASN A 302 26.94 -10.73 -15.27
C ASN A 302 26.50 -9.48 -16.06
N GLY A 303 26.49 -8.30 -15.39
CA GLY A 303 26.05 -7.03 -15.98
C GLY A 303 24.54 -6.84 -16.09
N ARG A 304 23.74 -7.82 -15.71
CA ARG A 304 22.28 -7.71 -15.62
C ARG A 304 21.86 -7.24 -14.24
N ARG A 305 20.88 -6.33 -14.18
CA ARG A 305 20.31 -5.80 -12.93
C ARG A 305 19.00 -6.50 -12.64
N TYR A 306 18.87 -7.05 -11.45
CA TYR A 306 17.64 -7.64 -10.92
C TYR A 306 17.19 -6.86 -9.69
N PHE A 307 15.90 -6.71 -9.50
CA PHE A 307 15.32 -6.10 -8.30
C PHE A 307 14.48 -7.17 -7.60
N ALA A 308 14.83 -7.45 -6.35
CA ALA A 308 14.10 -8.40 -5.51
C ALA A 308 13.04 -7.66 -4.69
N ASP A 309 11.79 -8.13 -4.68
CA ASP A 309 10.70 -7.47 -3.96
C ASP A 309 11.11 -7.21 -2.50
N ILE A 310 11.61 -8.24 -1.82
CA ILE A 310 12.12 -8.17 -0.44
C ILE A 310 13.36 -9.07 -0.33
N ALA A 311 14.44 -8.56 0.19
CA ALA A 311 15.66 -9.33 0.45
C ALA A 311 16.11 -9.21 1.90
N ILE A 312 16.82 -10.25 2.37
CA ILE A 312 17.67 -10.27 3.56
C ILE A 312 19.08 -10.54 3.08
N PRO A 313 19.85 -9.51 2.73
CA PRO A 313 21.16 -9.67 2.06
C PRO A 313 22.17 -10.49 2.87
N GLU A 314 22.19 -10.34 4.21
CA GLU A 314 23.12 -11.08 5.06
C GLU A 314 22.92 -12.60 4.99
N LEU A 315 21.71 -13.05 4.64
CA LEU A 315 21.36 -14.46 4.51
C LEU A 315 21.31 -14.94 3.06
N MET A 316 21.49 -14.04 2.09
CA MET A 316 21.29 -14.31 0.67
C MET A 316 19.88 -14.88 0.39
N ILE A 317 18.86 -14.32 1.03
CA ILE A 317 17.48 -14.74 0.90
C ILE A 317 16.65 -13.65 0.21
N ILE A 318 15.82 -14.08 -0.73
CA ILE A 318 14.83 -13.27 -1.44
C ILE A 318 13.44 -13.82 -1.14
N PHE A 319 12.50 -12.94 -0.86
CA PHE A 319 11.07 -13.23 -0.85
C PHE A 319 10.39 -12.40 -1.93
N GLU A 320 9.61 -13.06 -2.78
CA GLU A 320 8.86 -12.45 -3.88
C GLU A 320 7.37 -12.75 -3.75
N PHE A 321 6.55 -11.76 -4.04
CA PHE A 321 5.12 -11.97 -4.20
C PHE A 321 4.81 -12.35 -5.65
N ASP A 322 4.26 -13.57 -5.84
CA ASP A 322 3.88 -14.07 -7.15
C ASP A 322 2.37 -13.85 -7.39
N GLY A 323 2.06 -12.72 -8.02
CA GLY A 323 0.70 -12.39 -8.44
C GLY A 323 0.39 -13.04 -9.80
N ILE A 324 -0.79 -13.62 -9.93
CA ILE A 324 -1.26 -14.38 -11.10
C ILE A 324 -1.26 -13.58 -12.42
N GLY A 325 -1.16 -12.25 -12.35
CA GLY A 325 -1.28 -11.37 -13.53
C GLY A 325 -0.03 -11.17 -14.39
N LYS A 326 1.11 -11.77 -14.03
CA LYS A 326 2.41 -11.42 -14.67
C LYS A 326 2.74 -12.18 -15.96
N LEU A 327 1.90 -13.11 -16.42
CA LEU A 327 2.28 -14.08 -17.47
C LEU A 327 1.80 -13.74 -18.88
N GLY A 328 1.32 -12.52 -19.14
CA GLY A 328 0.91 -12.07 -20.48
C GLY A 328 -0.47 -12.57 -20.93
N THR A 329 -0.99 -11.97 -22.01
CA THR A 329 -2.35 -12.22 -22.52
C THR A 329 -2.40 -13.20 -23.69
N ASN A 330 -1.23 -13.58 -24.23
CA ASN A 330 -1.12 -14.54 -25.35
C ASN A 330 0.01 -15.56 -25.10
N GLU A 331 -0.02 -16.67 -25.83
CA GLU A 331 0.88 -17.80 -25.67
C GLU A 331 2.37 -17.46 -25.91
N ALA A 332 2.65 -16.56 -26.86
CA ALA A 332 4.02 -16.14 -27.19
C ALA A 332 4.62 -15.28 -26.08
N ASP A 333 3.84 -14.32 -25.53
CA ASP A 333 4.26 -13.49 -24.42
C ASP A 333 4.43 -14.31 -23.13
N PHE A 334 3.53 -15.26 -22.89
CA PHE A 334 3.65 -16.22 -21.79
C PHE A 334 4.95 -17.04 -21.89
N ALA A 335 5.25 -17.60 -23.07
CA ALA A 335 6.45 -18.40 -23.27
C ALA A 335 7.74 -17.57 -23.13
N ARG A 336 7.72 -16.30 -23.55
CA ARG A 336 8.83 -15.37 -23.35
C ARG A 336 9.02 -15.04 -21.86
N ALA A 337 7.97 -14.58 -21.19
CA ALA A 337 8.00 -14.25 -19.79
C ALA A 337 8.46 -15.43 -18.92
N LYS A 338 8.01 -16.65 -19.24
CA LYS A 338 8.45 -17.87 -18.55
C LYS A 338 9.94 -18.16 -18.74
N ARG A 339 10.49 -17.97 -19.97
CA ARG A 339 11.94 -18.15 -20.21
C ARG A 339 12.77 -17.13 -19.43
N GLU A 340 12.36 -15.87 -19.45
CA GLU A 340 13.02 -14.78 -18.73
C GLU A 340 13.00 -15.03 -17.22
N TRP A 341 11.87 -15.47 -16.71
CA TRP A 341 11.71 -15.84 -15.31
C TRP A 341 12.64 -17.00 -14.90
N ILE A 342 12.72 -18.07 -15.72
CA ILE A 342 13.62 -19.21 -15.46
C ILE A 342 15.08 -18.75 -15.52
N ALA A 343 15.46 -17.90 -16.48
CA ALA A 343 16.82 -17.38 -16.59
C ALA A 343 17.21 -16.56 -15.34
N ARG A 344 16.31 -15.66 -14.88
CA ARG A 344 16.49 -14.90 -13.65
C ARG A 344 16.68 -15.79 -12.42
N ASP A 345 15.83 -16.81 -12.28
CA ASP A 345 15.91 -17.74 -11.14
C ASP A 345 17.23 -18.53 -11.14
N ASN A 346 17.70 -18.95 -12.31
CA ASN A 346 18.98 -19.63 -12.46
C ASN A 346 20.15 -18.70 -12.14
N ASP A 347 20.15 -17.46 -12.62
CA ASP A 347 21.20 -16.48 -12.34
C ASP A 347 21.30 -16.18 -10.84
N LEU A 348 20.15 -15.93 -10.20
CA LEU A 348 20.09 -15.68 -8.75
C LEU A 348 20.59 -16.90 -7.94
N ARG A 349 20.15 -18.10 -8.32
CA ARG A 349 20.59 -19.33 -7.65
C ARG A 349 22.08 -19.60 -7.85
N ALA A 350 22.61 -19.38 -9.04
CA ALA A 350 24.05 -19.52 -9.33
C ALA A 350 24.90 -18.52 -8.52
N ALA A 351 24.35 -17.33 -8.25
CA ALA A 351 24.98 -16.32 -7.38
C ALA A 351 24.79 -16.60 -5.88
N GLY A 352 24.15 -17.72 -5.50
CA GLY A 352 23.99 -18.15 -4.10
C GLY A 352 22.70 -17.66 -3.42
N TRP A 353 21.82 -16.93 -4.12
CA TRP A 353 20.56 -16.46 -3.57
C TRP A 353 19.54 -17.60 -3.46
N LYS A 354 18.79 -17.60 -2.37
CA LYS A 354 17.62 -18.48 -2.14
C LYS A 354 16.37 -17.66 -2.32
N THR A 355 15.58 -17.96 -3.37
CA THR A 355 14.33 -17.27 -3.63
C THR A 355 13.14 -18.06 -3.12
N TYR A 356 12.30 -17.42 -2.32
CA TYR A 356 11.04 -17.96 -1.81
C TYR A 356 9.88 -17.14 -2.37
N ARG A 357 8.83 -17.81 -2.84
CA ARG A 357 7.66 -17.16 -3.43
C ARG A 357 6.45 -17.35 -2.55
N VAL A 358 5.69 -16.27 -2.43
CA VAL A 358 4.42 -16.20 -1.69
C VAL A 358 3.34 -15.78 -2.65
N SER A 359 2.21 -16.43 -2.58
CA SER A 359 1.03 -16.21 -3.43
C SER A 359 -0.20 -15.86 -2.59
N TRP A 360 -1.30 -15.48 -3.22
CA TRP A 360 -2.52 -15.09 -2.48
C TRP A 360 -3.03 -16.14 -1.48
N PRO A 361 -3.07 -17.45 -1.79
CA PRO A 361 -3.49 -18.48 -0.81
C PRO A 361 -2.68 -18.49 0.48
N ASP A 362 -1.39 -18.11 0.42
CA ASP A 362 -0.52 -18.11 1.60
C ASP A 362 -0.92 -17.04 2.63
N TYR A 363 -1.66 -16.01 2.21
CA TYR A 363 -2.18 -14.98 3.11
C TYR A 363 -3.48 -15.37 3.83
N GLU A 364 -4.08 -16.52 3.52
CA GLU A 364 -5.27 -17.00 4.22
C GLU A 364 -4.96 -17.36 5.67
N ASP A 365 -3.74 -17.84 5.94
CA ASP A 365 -3.23 -18.05 7.30
C ASP A 365 -1.91 -17.31 7.53
N LEU A 366 -2.02 -16.09 7.97
CA LEU A 366 -0.85 -15.25 8.28
C LEU A 366 -0.01 -15.79 9.44
N ALA A 367 -0.59 -16.58 10.35
CA ALA A 367 0.18 -17.20 11.43
C ALA A 367 1.04 -18.36 10.89
N TRP A 368 0.49 -19.13 9.97
CA TRP A 368 1.25 -20.12 9.23
C TRP A 368 2.35 -19.45 8.39
N LEU A 369 2.02 -18.44 7.60
CA LEU A 369 3.00 -17.71 6.78
C LEU A 369 4.15 -17.15 7.62
N ARG A 370 3.84 -16.59 8.80
CA ARG A 370 4.87 -16.11 9.73
C ARG A 370 5.78 -17.25 10.23
N SER A 371 5.21 -18.39 10.58
CA SER A 371 5.99 -19.56 11.02
C SER A 371 6.87 -20.10 9.90
N TRP A 372 6.35 -20.11 8.68
CA TRP A 372 7.08 -20.49 7.47
C TRP A 372 8.27 -19.55 7.20
N VAL A 373 8.08 -18.21 7.36
CA VAL A 373 9.18 -17.24 7.24
C VAL A 373 10.25 -17.47 8.31
N ILE A 374 9.87 -17.72 9.59
CA ILE A 374 10.81 -18.03 10.68
C ILE A 374 11.70 -19.22 10.30
N GLU A 375 11.11 -20.29 9.77
CA GLU A 375 11.84 -21.47 9.32
C GLU A 375 12.82 -21.16 8.17
N ARG A 376 12.38 -20.39 7.17
CA ARG A 376 13.21 -20.02 6.00
C ARG A 376 14.37 -19.11 6.35
N VAL A 377 14.18 -18.20 7.30
CA VAL A 377 15.23 -17.32 7.83
C VAL A 377 16.17 -18.06 8.79
N GLY A 378 15.79 -19.27 9.24
CA GLY A 378 16.60 -20.08 10.16
C GLY A 378 16.61 -19.55 11.60
N LEU A 379 15.60 -18.79 11.99
CA LEU A 379 15.45 -18.25 13.33
C LEU A 379 14.71 -19.23 14.26
N ARG A 380 14.95 -19.08 15.55
CA ARG A 380 14.09 -19.69 16.58
C ARG A 380 13.11 -18.64 17.07
N GLN A 381 11.90 -19.06 17.44
CA GLN A 381 10.88 -18.15 18.00
C GLN A 381 11.43 -17.32 19.18
N SER A 382 12.29 -17.91 20.00
CA SER A 382 12.92 -17.25 21.16
C SER A 382 13.99 -16.21 20.80
N SER A 383 14.47 -16.19 19.55
CA SER A 383 15.50 -15.25 19.08
C SER A 383 14.93 -14.05 18.32
N ILE A 384 13.59 -13.93 18.23
CA ILE A 384 12.95 -12.79 17.58
C ILE A 384 13.09 -11.55 18.48
N PRO A 385 13.65 -10.43 17.98
CA PRO A 385 13.81 -9.19 18.75
C PRO A 385 12.49 -8.64 19.23
N ALA A 386 12.46 -8.01 20.40
CA ALA A 386 11.26 -7.39 20.95
C ALA A 386 10.67 -6.30 20.03
N SER A 387 11.52 -5.56 19.32
CA SER A 387 11.11 -4.57 18.30
C SER A 387 10.34 -5.21 17.15
N ALA A 388 10.80 -6.36 16.65
CA ALA A 388 10.10 -7.11 15.61
C ALA A 388 8.79 -7.70 16.14
N GLN A 389 8.80 -8.25 17.37
CA GLN A 389 7.58 -8.77 18.01
C GLN A 389 6.51 -7.68 18.17
N GLY A 390 6.91 -6.43 18.43
CA GLY A 390 6.01 -5.27 18.55
C GLY A 390 5.22 -4.96 17.28
N LEU A 391 5.68 -5.44 16.11
CA LEU A 391 4.94 -5.32 14.85
C LEU A 391 3.86 -6.40 14.68
N TRP A 392 3.96 -7.51 15.43
CA TRP A 392 3.07 -8.64 15.24
C TRP A 392 1.91 -8.63 16.23
N VAL A 393 0.72 -8.54 15.69
CA VAL A 393 -0.50 -8.93 16.40
C VAL A 393 -1.21 -9.94 15.51
N LYS A 394 -1.49 -11.13 16.07
CA LYS A 394 -2.23 -12.14 15.32
C LYS A 394 -3.54 -11.52 14.82
N PRO A 395 -3.75 -11.48 13.50
CA PRO A 395 -4.98 -10.94 12.95
C PRO A 395 -6.17 -11.69 13.53
N THR A 396 -7.13 -10.96 14.05
CA THR A 396 -8.37 -11.57 14.50
C THR A 396 -9.14 -12.04 13.27
N LYS A 397 -9.68 -13.26 13.29
CA LYS A 397 -10.56 -13.79 12.22
C LYS A 397 -11.84 -12.97 12.02
N ALA A 398 -12.06 -11.97 12.83
CA ALA A 398 -13.28 -11.17 12.93
C ALA A 398 -13.46 -10.12 11.82
N CYS A 399 -12.83 -10.29 10.68
CA CYS A 399 -13.38 -9.69 9.46
C CYS A 399 -14.44 -10.64 8.89
N ASP A 400 -15.42 -10.99 9.73
CA ASP A 400 -16.57 -11.84 9.41
C ASP A 400 -17.57 -11.13 8.49
N GLY A 401 -17.10 -10.72 7.34
CA GLY A 401 -17.95 -10.40 6.21
C GLY A 401 -17.37 -11.15 5.01
N PRO A 402 -18.18 -11.65 4.10
CA PRO A 402 -17.69 -12.31 2.93
C PRO A 402 -16.72 -11.36 2.20
N ASP A 403 -15.46 -11.74 2.18
CA ASP A 403 -14.40 -11.28 1.29
C ASP A 403 -14.32 -9.79 0.99
N ARG A 404 -13.95 -9.00 2.00
CA ARG A 404 -13.49 -7.62 1.79
C ARG A 404 -12.02 -7.56 1.35
N ARG A 405 -11.29 -8.67 1.49
CA ARG A 405 -9.98 -8.86 0.90
C ARG A 405 -10.18 -9.19 -0.56
N PHE A 406 -9.23 -8.83 -1.37
CA PHE A 406 -9.17 -9.24 -2.75
C PHE A 406 -8.83 -10.74 -2.80
N HIS A 407 -9.79 -11.59 -2.41
CA HIS A 407 -9.82 -12.99 -2.76
C HIS A 407 -10.59 -13.10 -4.07
N VAL A 408 -9.88 -13.11 -5.16
CA VAL A 408 -10.37 -13.87 -6.30
C VAL A 408 -10.28 -15.32 -5.84
N THR A 409 -11.39 -15.90 -5.40
CA THR A 409 -11.43 -17.35 -5.21
C THR A 409 -11.01 -17.96 -6.54
N TRP A 410 -10.06 -18.89 -6.52
CA TRP A 410 -9.58 -19.60 -7.70
C TRP A 410 -10.73 -20.06 -8.60
N SER A 411 -11.89 -20.43 -8.03
CA SER A 411 -13.12 -20.79 -8.73
C SER A 411 -13.69 -19.68 -9.63
N GLN A 412 -13.44 -18.41 -9.34
CA GLN A 412 -13.90 -17.30 -10.21
C GLN A 412 -12.94 -17.03 -11.37
N TRP A 413 -11.66 -17.38 -11.23
CA TRP A 413 -10.68 -17.36 -12.31
C TRP A 413 -10.87 -18.53 -13.25
N ASP A 414 -10.98 -19.75 -12.73
CA ASP A 414 -11.22 -20.97 -13.52
C ASP A 414 -12.52 -20.87 -14.33
N ALA A 415 -13.59 -20.29 -13.78
CA ALA A 415 -14.84 -20.09 -14.51
C ALA A 415 -14.71 -19.11 -15.70
N ARG A 416 -13.78 -18.14 -15.67
CA ARG A 416 -13.54 -17.23 -16.79
C ARG A 416 -12.64 -17.82 -17.87
N GLU A 417 -11.63 -18.61 -17.49
CA GLU A 417 -10.81 -19.35 -18.46
C GLU A 417 -11.60 -20.44 -19.19
N GLN A 418 -12.57 -21.08 -18.52
CA GLN A 418 -13.46 -22.06 -19.14
C GLN A 418 -14.52 -21.44 -20.08
N HIS A 419 -14.83 -20.16 -19.94
CA HIS A 419 -15.77 -19.45 -20.83
C HIS A 419 -15.05 -18.69 -21.96
N ALA A 420 -13.71 -18.62 -21.92
CA ALA A 420 -12.88 -18.01 -22.96
C ALA A 420 -12.27 -19.06 -23.92
N ARG A 421 -12.53 -20.35 -23.71
CA ARG A 421 -12.26 -21.46 -24.60
C ARG A 421 -13.57 -21.91 -25.23
#